data_0548637a866751e6feb3654af459038d
#
_entry.id   0548637a866751e6feb3654af459038d
#
_cell.length_a   1.000
_cell.length_b   1.000
_cell.length_c   1.000
_cell.angle_alpha   90.00
_cell.angle_beta   90.00
_cell.angle_gamma   90.00
#
_symmetry.space_group_name_H-M   'P 1'
#
loop_
_entity.id
_entity.type
_entity.pdbx_description
1 polymer ?
#
loop_
_entity_poly.entity_id
_entity_poly.type
_entity_poly.pdbx_seq_one_letter_code
_entity_poly.pdbx_strand_id
1 'polypeptide(L)'
;MTFQQHNPPHPGALIQRTYIEPFNEVTGNKVADRLGVARSTFNRLLNGVSDVSPEMAVRLSGVLGGSAESWLMLQDSYDLWKARQSVDVKSLEPIDFNKLA
;
A
#
# COMPACT_ATOMS: atom_id res chain seq x y z
N MET A 1 4.95 22.54 -8.41
CA MET A 1 3.64 21.95 -8.58
C MET A 1 3.63 20.58 -7.92
N THR A 2 2.79 20.42 -6.94
CA THR A 2 2.71 19.16 -6.21
C THR A 2 1.84 18.19 -6.99
N PHE A 3 2.42 17.09 -7.40
CA PHE A 3 1.66 16.00 -8.00
C PHE A 3 0.97 15.24 -6.89
N GLN A 4 -0.32 15.42 -6.76
CA GLN A 4 -1.12 14.53 -5.95
C GLN A 4 -1.78 13.53 -6.87
N GLN A 5 -1.46 12.27 -6.67
CA GLN A 5 -2.14 11.20 -7.37
C GLN A 5 -3.53 11.08 -6.79
N HIS A 6 -4.54 11.42 -7.59
CA HIS A 6 -5.92 11.20 -7.22
C HIS A 6 -6.23 9.72 -7.36
N ASN A 7 -6.86 9.13 -6.35
CA ASN A 7 -7.31 7.75 -6.38
C ASN A 7 -6.18 6.74 -6.64
N PRO A 8 -5.13 6.73 -5.81
CA PRO A 8 -4.08 5.72 -5.95
C PRO A 8 -4.67 4.33 -5.69
N PRO A 9 -4.20 3.29 -6.41
CA PRO A 9 -4.69 1.94 -6.18
C PRO A 9 -4.22 1.42 -4.83
N HIS A 10 -5.03 0.52 -4.24
CA HIS A 10 -4.55 -0.28 -3.12
C HIS A 10 -3.39 -1.15 -3.62
N PRO A 11 -2.33 -1.36 -2.79
CA PRO A 11 -1.20 -2.18 -3.21
C PRO A 11 -1.59 -3.56 -3.72
N GLY A 12 -2.64 -4.17 -3.17
CA GLY A 12 -3.15 -5.45 -3.64
C GLY A 12 -3.62 -5.42 -5.08
N ALA A 13 -4.34 -4.36 -5.47
CA ALA A 13 -4.79 -4.18 -6.85
C ALA A 13 -3.60 -3.94 -7.79
N LEU A 14 -2.60 -3.21 -7.34
CA LEU A 14 -1.38 -2.99 -8.11
C LEU A 14 -0.63 -4.30 -8.36
N ILE A 15 -0.50 -5.13 -7.33
CA ILE A 15 0.16 -6.44 -7.45
C ILE A 15 -0.61 -7.31 -8.46
N GLN A 16 -1.93 -7.37 -8.34
CA GLN A 16 -2.78 -8.15 -9.23
C GLN A 16 -2.56 -7.76 -10.68
N ARG A 17 -2.63 -6.46 -10.96
CA ARG A 17 -2.55 -5.91 -12.31
C ARG A 17 -1.15 -6.00 -12.91
N THR A 18 -0.12 -5.82 -12.09
CA THR A 18 1.26 -5.70 -12.58
C THR A 18 1.99 -7.03 -12.61
N TYR A 19 1.77 -7.90 -11.62
CA TYR A 19 2.60 -9.08 -11.40
C TYR A 19 1.86 -10.40 -11.61
N ILE A 20 0.54 -10.40 -11.61
CA ILE A 20 -0.24 -11.63 -11.73
C ILE A 20 -0.97 -11.71 -13.08
N GLU A 21 -1.82 -10.74 -13.36
CA GLU A 21 -2.65 -10.77 -14.59
C GLU A 21 -1.86 -10.87 -15.90
N PRO A 22 -0.71 -10.17 -16.07
CA PRO A 22 0.03 -10.25 -17.32
C PRO A 22 0.72 -11.59 -17.57
N PHE A 23 0.84 -12.44 -16.56
CA PHE A 23 1.64 -13.66 -16.63
C PHE A 23 0.77 -14.89 -16.32
N ASN A 24 0.51 -15.72 -17.35
CA ASN A 24 -0.34 -16.91 -17.18
C ASN A 24 0.18 -17.90 -16.14
N GLU A 25 1.49 -17.93 -15.93
CA GLU A 25 2.14 -18.85 -14.99
C GLU A 25 2.15 -18.36 -13.56
N VAL A 26 1.82 -17.08 -13.33
CA VAL A 26 1.85 -16.47 -12.00
C VAL A 26 0.44 -16.41 -11.45
N THR A 27 0.23 -17.03 -10.31
CA THR A 27 -1.04 -16.99 -9.59
C THR A 27 -0.84 -16.39 -8.20
N GLY A 28 -1.90 -15.88 -7.60
CA GLY A 28 -1.84 -15.38 -6.23
C GLY A 28 -1.32 -16.45 -5.26
N ASN A 29 -1.73 -17.69 -5.45
CA ASN A 29 -1.28 -18.79 -4.60
C ASN A 29 0.23 -19.06 -4.73
N LYS A 30 0.76 -19.02 -5.95
CA LYS A 30 2.21 -19.17 -6.15
C LYS A 30 2.98 -18.04 -5.48
N VAL A 31 2.49 -16.83 -5.61
CA VAL A 31 3.14 -15.67 -4.97
C VAL A 31 3.11 -15.83 -3.44
N ALA A 32 1.96 -16.22 -2.89
CA ALA A 32 1.84 -16.45 -1.45
C ALA A 32 2.85 -17.51 -0.97
N ASP A 33 2.97 -18.62 -1.70
CA ASP A 33 3.91 -19.68 -1.38
C ASP A 33 5.36 -19.16 -1.39
N ARG A 34 5.72 -18.35 -2.38
CA ARG A 34 7.06 -17.75 -2.47
C ARG A 34 7.31 -16.72 -1.37
N LEU A 35 6.28 -15.99 -0.97
CA LEU A 35 6.36 -15.03 0.15
C LEU A 35 6.48 -15.74 1.50
N GLY A 36 6.14 -17.03 1.58
CA GLY A 36 6.14 -17.76 2.83
C GLY A 36 4.99 -17.38 3.75
N VAL A 37 3.85 -16.99 3.19
CA VAL A 37 2.65 -16.62 3.96
C VAL A 37 1.49 -17.52 3.56
N ALA A 38 0.47 -17.59 4.42
CA ALA A 38 -0.74 -18.32 4.09
C ALA A 38 -1.40 -17.74 2.85
N ARG A 39 -1.95 -18.60 1.99
CA ARG A 39 -2.64 -18.16 0.77
C ARG A 39 -3.82 -17.25 1.07
N SER A 40 -4.57 -17.57 2.13
CA SER A 40 -5.69 -16.73 2.58
C SER A 40 -5.21 -15.33 3.00
N THR A 41 -4.07 -15.24 3.68
CA THR A 41 -3.48 -13.96 4.07
C THR A 41 -3.15 -13.11 2.85
N PHE A 42 -2.50 -13.70 1.86
CA PHE A 42 -2.14 -12.96 0.66
C PHE A 42 -3.37 -12.60 -0.20
N ASN A 43 -4.35 -13.50 -0.30
CA ASN A 43 -5.59 -13.21 -1.02
C ASN A 43 -6.34 -12.03 -0.40
N ARG A 44 -6.32 -11.88 0.92
CA ARG A 44 -6.92 -10.71 1.58
C ARG A 44 -6.19 -9.43 1.18
N LEU A 45 -4.87 -9.47 1.08
CA LEU A 45 -4.09 -8.34 0.59
C LEU A 45 -4.46 -8.00 -0.87
N LEU A 46 -4.51 -8.99 -1.75
CA LEU A 46 -4.88 -8.80 -3.15
C LEU A 46 -6.27 -8.18 -3.30
N ASN A 47 -7.19 -8.54 -2.44
CA ASN A 47 -8.57 -8.03 -2.48
C ASN A 47 -8.75 -6.71 -1.73
N GLY A 48 -7.69 -6.12 -1.22
CA GLY A 48 -7.74 -4.84 -0.52
C GLY A 48 -8.33 -4.92 0.88
N VAL A 49 -8.49 -6.12 1.43
CA VAL A 49 -9.05 -6.33 2.77
C VAL A 49 -8.01 -6.10 3.86
N SER A 50 -6.75 -6.37 3.55
CA SER A 50 -5.63 -6.12 4.47
C SER A 50 -4.60 -5.22 3.82
N ASP A 51 -3.70 -4.68 4.62
CA ASP A 51 -2.70 -3.71 4.21
C ASP A 51 -1.30 -4.32 4.18
N VAL A 52 -0.39 -3.64 3.47
CA VAL A 52 1.02 -4.02 3.47
C VAL A 52 1.64 -3.57 4.80
N SER A 53 1.99 -4.54 5.64
CA SER A 53 2.76 -4.30 6.85
C SER A 53 4.26 -4.18 6.53
N PRO A 54 5.08 -3.67 7.46
CA PRO A 54 6.54 -3.69 7.27
C PRO A 54 7.10 -5.07 6.97
N GLU A 55 6.61 -6.10 7.66
CA GLU A 55 7.05 -7.48 7.39
C GLU A 55 6.66 -7.91 5.97
N MET A 56 5.42 -7.64 5.57
CA MET A 56 4.97 -7.97 4.22
C MET A 56 5.78 -7.20 3.17
N ALA A 57 6.10 -5.94 3.44
CA ALA A 57 6.92 -5.12 2.53
C ALA A 57 8.29 -5.74 2.28
N VAL A 58 8.93 -6.25 3.34
CA VAL A 58 10.21 -6.94 3.21
C VAL A 58 10.06 -8.20 2.36
N ARG A 59 9.02 -8.98 2.61
CA ARG A 59 8.75 -10.21 1.84
C ARG A 59 8.47 -9.90 0.36
N LEU A 60 7.64 -8.89 0.10
CA LEU A 60 7.34 -8.46 -1.27
C LEU A 60 8.59 -8.02 -2.02
N SER A 61 9.48 -7.29 -1.36
CA SER A 61 10.74 -6.86 -1.98
C SER A 61 11.60 -8.05 -2.38
N GLY A 62 11.58 -9.12 -1.60
CA GLY A 62 12.35 -10.33 -1.88
C GLY A 62 11.78 -11.19 -3.01
N VAL A 63 10.49 -11.14 -3.23
CA VAL A 63 9.82 -12.02 -4.22
C VAL A 63 9.47 -11.26 -5.50
N LEU A 64 8.93 -10.06 -5.39
CA LEU A 64 8.49 -9.28 -6.54
C LEU A 64 9.48 -8.20 -6.96
N GLY A 65 10.44 -7.89 -6.12
CA GLY A 65 11.40 -6.83 -6.39
C GLY A 65 11.01 -5.52 -5.73
N GLY A 66 11.76 -4.48 -6.06
CA GLY A 66 11.62 -3.19 -5.39
C GLY A 66 12.24 -3.22 -4.01
N SER A 67 11.98 -2.17 -3.24
CA SER A 67 12.44 -2.08 -1.85
C SER A 67 11.25 -2.18 -0.90
N ALA A 68 11.52 -2.57 0.35
CA ALA A 68 10.49 -2.59 1.38
C ALA A 68 9.89 -1.18 1.55
N GLU A 69 10.73 -0.16 1.48
CA GLU A 69 10.32 1.24 1.57
C GLU A 69 9.36 1.61 0.46
N SER A 70 9.61 1.16 -0.77
CA SER A 70 8.72 1.45 -1.90
C SER A 70 7.35 0.80 -1.72
N TRP A 71 7.29 -0.40 -1.19
CA TRP A 71 6.03 -1.08 -0.91
C TRP A 71 5.23 -0.38 0.18
N LEU A 72 5.91 0.11 1.23
CA LEU A 72 5.26 0.89 2.28
C LEU A 72 4.78 2.25 1.77
N MET A 73 5.53 2.88 0.85
CA MET A 73 5.09 4.14 0.24
C MET A 73 3.80 3.97 -0.55
N LEU A 74 3.63 2.85 -1.24
CA LEU A 74 2.39 2.57 -1.96
C LEU A 74 1.21 2.45 -0.99
N GLN A 75 1.41 1.76 0.12
CA GLN A 75 0.38 1.64 1.15
C GLN A 75 0.06 3.00 1.78
N ASP A 76 1.09 3.76 2.13
CA ASP A 76 0.92 5.08 2.74
C ASP A 76 0.18 6.04 1.81
N SER A 77 0.49 6.02 0.53
CA SER A 77 -0.18 6.88 -0.46
C SER A 77 -1.68 6.59 -0.52
N TYR A 78 -2.03 5.31 -0.50
CA TYR A 78 -3.43 4.88 -0.50
C TYR A 78 -4.12 5.31 0.80
N ASP A 79 -3.49 5.04 1.94
CA ASP A 79 -4.05 5.35 3.25
C ASP A 79 -4.23 6.87 3.44
N LEU A 80 -3.24 7.67 3.02
CA LEU A 80 -3.32 9.12 3.10
C LEU A 80 -4.41 9.68 2.20
N TRP A 81 -4.56 9.12 1.00
CA TRP A 81 -5.63 9.53 0.09
C TRP A 81 -7.01 9.33 0.75
N LYS A 82 -7.20 8.18 1.38
CA LYS A 82 -8.46 7.89 2.10
C LYS A 82 -8.65 8.81 3.29
N ALA A 83 -7.61 8.98 4.11
CA ALA A 83 -7.67 9.81 5.31
C ALA A 83 -7.98 11.27 4.98
N ARG A 84 -7.40 11.79 3.89
CA ARG A 84 -7.64 13.16 3.45
C ARG A 84 -9.09 13.40 3.02
N GLN A 85 -9.82 12.36 2.66
CA GLN A 85 -11.24 12.48 2.31
C GLN A 85 -12.13 12.52 3.56
N SER A 86 -11.69 11.96 4.68
CA SER A 86 -12.47 11.89 5.90
C SER A 86 -12.14 12.98 6.90
N VAL A 87 -10.95 13.58 6.83
CA VAL A 87 -10.51 14.63 7.74
C VAL A 87 -10.60 15.99 7.06
N ASP A 88 -11.40 16.89 7.62
CA ASP A 88 -11.46 18.27 7.13
C ASP A 88 -10.34 19.09 7.79
N VAL A 89 -9.22 19.19 7.09
CA VAL A 89 -8.05 19.91 7.57
C VAL A 89 -8.36 21.39 7.79
N LYS A 90 -9.28 21.95 7.00
CA LYS A 90 -9.65 23.36 7.12
C LYS A 90 -10.35 23.69 8.42
N SER A 91 -10.96 22.69 9.07
CA SER A 91 -11.61 22.88 10.36
C SER A 91 -10.63 22.80 11.52
N LEU A 92 -9.39 22.39 11.27
CA LEU A 92 -8.36 22.28 12.30
C LEU A 92 -7.66 23.64 12.48
N GLU A 93 -7.43 24.00 13.73
CA GLU A 93 -6.76 25.26 14.05
C GLU A 93 -5.31 24.98 14.48
N PRO A 94 -4.32 25.48 13.70
CA PRO A 94 -2.92 25.32 14.10
C PRO A 94 -2.64 26.06 15.40
N ILE A 95 -1.74 25.50 16.19
CA ILE A 95 -1.20 26.18 17.37
C ILE A 95 -0.09 27.12 16.89
N ASP A 96 -0.17 28.41 17.26
CA ASP A 96 0.87 29.35 16.91
C ASP A 96 1.92 29.34 18.04
N PHE A 97 2.95 28.54 17.85
CA PHE A 97 4.01 28.38 18.86
C PHE A 97 4.84 29.62 19.05
N ASN A 98 4.87 30.55 18.10
CA ASN A 98 5.57 31.84 18.26
C ASN A 98 4.91 32.71 19.31
N LYS A 99 3.60 32.58 19.49
CA LYS A 99 2.87 33.33 20.53
C LYS A 99 3.02 32.74 21.93
N LEU A 100 3.54 31.50 22.02
CA LEU A 100 3.71 30.80 23.29
C LEU A 100 5.12 30.94 23.86
N ALA A 101 6.05 31.47 23.09
CA ALA A 101 7.45 31.63 23.48
C ALA A 101 7.64 32.81 24.45
#